data_693d5f80c4b3abe4eac692035f467ff8
#
_entry.id   693d5f80c4b3abe4eac692035f467ff8
#
_cell.length_a   1.000
_cell.length_b   1.000
_cell.length_c   1.000
_cell.angle_alpha   90.00
_cell.angle_beta   90.00
_cell.angle_gamma   90.00
#
_symmetry.space_group_name_H-M   'P 1'
#
loop_
_entity.id
_entity.type
_entity.pdbx_description
1 polymer ?
#
loop_
_entity_poly.entity_id
_entity_poly.type
_entity_poly.pdbx_seq_one_letter_code
_entity_poly.pdbx_strand_id
1 'polypeptide(L)'
;MFLTSREQKLIHTFLKRGTLTIPEMMEITGTSRRTLYRDLNNLQKSLPEEISLQTSEEGYFIKGDIKQLSQAHELVEYTMTERLSARYFY
;
A
#
# COMPACT_ATOMS: atom_id res chain seq x y z
N MET A 1 -11.77 1.17 4.10
CA MET A 1 -10.97 0.68 2.97
C MET A 1 -10.38 -0.68 3.29
N PHE A 2 -10.66 -1.66 2.46
CA PHE A 2 -10.10 -3.01 2.65
C PHE A 2 -8.88 -3.19 1.75
N LEU A 3 -7.79 -3.63 2.35
CA LEU A 3 -6.54 -3.86 1.64
C LEU A 3 -6.06 -5.29 1.86
N THR A 4 -5.58 -5.91 0.79
CA THR A 4 -4.91 -7.21 0.92
C THR A 4 -3.57 -7.02 1.60
N SER A 5 -2.95 -8.13 2.06
CA SER A 5 -1.63 -8.07 2.67
C SER A 5 -0.60 -7.44 1.74
N ARG A 6 -0.66 -7.77 0.45
CA ARG A 6 0.27 -7.20 -0.54
C ARG A 6 0.04 -5.71 -0.74
N GLU A 7 -1.23 -5.29 -0.79
CA GLU A 7 -1.56 -3.87 -0.91
C GLU A 7 -1.09 -3.09 0.32
N GLN A 8 -1.25 -3.64 1.51
CA GLN A 8 -0.76 -3.03 2.74
C GLN A 8 0.76 -2.83 2.71
N LYS A 9 1.49 -3.84 2.27
CA LYS A 9 2.94 -3.75 2.14
C LYS A 9 3.35 -2.67 1.15
N LEU A 10 2.65 -2.58 0.03
CA LEU A 10 2.94 -1.56 -0.98
C LEU A 10 2.69 -0.16 -0.44
N ILE A 11 1.54 0.08 0.17
CA ILE A 11 1.22 1.39 0.73
C ILE A 11 2.25 1.78 1.79
N HIS A 12 2.55 0.87 2.70
CA HIS A 12 3.54 1.12 3.74
C HIS A 12 4.89 1.53 3.15
N THR A 13 5.31 0.84 2.10
CA THR A 13 6.59 1.11 1.47
C THR A 13 6.55 2.42 0.68
N PHE A 14 5.43 2.74 0.01
CA PHE A 14 5.27 4.03 -0.65
C PHE A 14 5.36 5.18 0.35
N LEU A 15 4.76 5.04 1.52
CA LEU A 15 4.83 6.06 2.56
C LEU A 15 6.26 6.26 3.05
N LYS A 16 7.05 5.21 3.09
CA LYS A 16 8.44 5.27 3.55
C LYS A 16 9.38 5.79 2.49
N ARG A 17 9.26 5.32 1.26
CA ARG A 17 10.23 5.58 0.20
C ARG A 17 9.81 6.61 -0.84
N GLY A 18 8.52 6.78 -1.01
CA GLY A 18 7.97 7.68 -2.02
C GLY A 18 7.79 7.02 -3.37
N THR A 19 8.87 6.67 -4.06
CA THR A 19 8.82 6.10 -5.40
C THR A 19 9.36 4.68 -5.40
N LEU A 20 8.68 3.78 -6.12
CA LEU A 20 9.08 2.38 -6.21
C LEU A 20 9.11 1.93 -7.67
N THR A 21 10.16 1.22 -8.05
CA THR A 21 10.25 0.60 -9.37
C THR A 21 9.48 -0.72 -9.39
N ILE A 22 9.19 -1.23 -10.58
CA ILE A 22 8.54 -2.53 -10.74
C ILE A 22 9.35 -3.65 -10.08
N PRO A 23 10.68 -3.77 -10.31
CA PRO A 23 11.45 -4.80 -9.62
C PRO A 23 11.40 -4.70 -8.10
N GLU A 24 11.44 -3.49 -7.55
CA GLU A 24 11.34 -3.29 -6.11
C GLU A 24 9.99 -3.77 -5.57
N MET A 25 8.92 -3.43 -6.27
CA MET A 25 7.58 -3.86 -5.85
C MET A 25 7.41 -5.38 -5.96
N MET A 26 7.98 -5.99 -6.99
CA MET A 26 7.96 -7.46 -7.13
C MET A 26 8.67 -8.12 -5.95
N GLU A 27 9.80 -7.57 -5.54
CA GLU A 27 10.53 -8.08 -4.39
C GLU A 27 9.75 -7.93 -3.10
N ILE A 28 9.15 -6.77 -2.89
CA ILE A 28 8.36 -6.48 -1.68
C ILE A 28 7.16 -7.41 -1.57
N THR A 29 6.47 -7.66 -2.67
CA THR A 29 5.25 -8.47 -2.68
C THR A 29 5.51 -9.95 -2.89
N GLY A 30 6.69 -10.31 -3.38
CA GLY A 30 7.00 -11.69 -3.71
C GLY A 30 6.19 -12.24 -4.86
N THR A 31 5.76 -11.39 -5.79
CA THR A 31 4.90 -11.79 -6.90
C THR A 31 5.58 -11.61 -8.25
N SER A 32 4.99 -12.23 -9.28
CA SER A 32 5.40 -12.02 -10.65
C SER A 32 4.97 -10.63 -11.12
N ARG A 33 5.55 -10.17 -12.22
CA ARG A 33 5.19 -8.89 -12.81
C ARG A 33 3.71 -8.82 -13.16
N ARG A 34 3.17 -9.90 -13.71
CA ARG A 34 1.75 -9.97 -14.08
C ARG A 34 0.84 -9.81 -12.87
N THR A 35 1.15 -10.52 -11.80
CA THR A 35 0.38 -10.42 -10.55
C THR A 35 0.52 -9.03 -9.94
N LEU A 36 1.73 -8.47 -10.00
CA LEU A 36 1.96 -7.12 -9.50
C LEU A 36 1.09 -6.09 -10.23
N TYR A 37 1.02 -6.15 -11.56
CA TYR A 37 0.18 -5.21 -12.31
C TYR A 37 -1.29 -5.34 -11.93
N ARG A 38 -1.75 -6.56 -11.68
CA ARG A 38 -3.11 -6.77 -11.19
C ARG A 38 -3.30 -6.16 -9.81
N ASP A 39 -2.34 -6.36 -8.92
CA ASP A 39 -2.38 -5.78 -7.58
C ASP A 39 -2.38 -4.26 -7.62
N LEU A 40 -1.56 -3.66 -8.48
CA LEU A 40 -1.53 -2.21 -8.64
C LEU A 40 -2.85 -1.66 -9.13
N ASN A 41 -3.49 -2.34 -10.07
CA ASN A 41 -4.80 -1.97 -10.57
C ASN A 41 -5.86 -2.05 -9.47
N ASN A 42 -5.82 -3.10 -8.68
CA ASN A 42 -6.73 -3.26 -7.55
C ASN A 42 -6.48 -2.21 -6.48
N LEU A 43 -5.23 -1.91 -6.21
CA LEU A 43 -4.86 -0.87 -5.26
C LEU A 43 -5.42 0.49 -5.70
N GLN A 44 -5.27 0.82 -6.98
CA GLN A 44 -5.80 2.08 -7.50
C GLN A 44 -7.31 2.19 -7.26
N LYS A 45 -8.03 1.08 -7.44
CA LYS A 45 -9.48 1.05 -7.20
C LYS A 45 -9.85 1.19 -5.73
N SER A 46 -8.96 0.78 -4.83
CA SER A 46 -9.18 0.84 -3.39
C SER A 46 -8.85 2.19 -2.78
N LEU A 47 -8.09 3.02 -3.50
CA LEU A 47 -7.70 4.32 -3.00
C LEU A 47 -8.85 5.33 -3.09
N PRO A 48 -8.92 6.30 -2.15
CA PRO A 48 -9.89 7.39 -2.26
C PRO A 48 -9.70 8.18 -3.55
N GLU A 49 -10.73 8.88 -3.98
CA GLU A 49 -10.70 9.66 -5.22
C GLU A 49 -9.57 10.69 -5.27
N GLU A 50 -9.24 11.27 -4.13
CA GLU A 50 -8.23 12.32 -4.03
C GLU A 50 -6.80 11.76 -4.13
N ILE A 51 -6.66 10.44 -4.08
CA ILE A 51 -5.37 9.79 -4.09
C ILE A 51 -5.26 8.91 -5.33
N SER A 52 -4.16 9.04 -6.04
CA SER A 52 -3.96 8.24 -7.24
C SER A 52 -2.55 7.66 -7.30
N LEU A 53 -2.46 6.47 -7.88
CA LEU A 53 -1.21 5.81 -8.17
C LEU A 53 -0.77 6.26 -9.56
N GLN A 54 0.42 6.84 -9.66
CA GLN A 54 0.93 7.38 -10.91
C GLN A 54 2.32 6.87 -11.22
N THR A 55 2.75 7.06 -12.45
CA THR A 55 4.07 6.63 -12.90
C THR A 55 4.91 7.81 -13.33
N SER A 56 6.22 7.67 -13.15
CA SER A 56 7.21 8.60 -13.65
C SER A 56 8.38 7.80 -14.21
N GLU A 57 9.40 8.48 -14.69
CA GLU A 57 10.62 7.82 -15.17
C GLU A 57 11.32 7.02 -14.08
N GLU A 58 11.12 7.42 -12.82
CA GLU A 58 11.76 6.78 -11.68
C GLU A 58 10.96 5.61 -11.12
N GLY A 59 9.72 5.44 -11.54
CA GLY A 59 8.86 4.37 -11.06
C GLY A 59 7.46 4.84 -10.71
N TYR A 60 6.79 4.09 -9.85
CA TYR A 60 5.44 4.40 -9.38
C TYR A 60 5.51 5.23 -8.11
N PHE A 61 4.54 6.11 -7.95
CA PHE A 61 4.39 6.89 -6.72
C PHE A 61 2.92 7.19 -6.48
N ILE A 62 2.59 7.57 -5.25
CA ILE A 62 1.23 7.93 -4.89
C ILE A 62 1.12 9.44 -4.80
N LYS A 63 0.14 9.99 -5.53
CA LYS A 63 -0.13 11.42 -5.54
C LYS A 63 -1.45 11.69 -4.85
N GLY A 64 -1.47 12.70 -3.98
CA GLY A 64 -2.70 13.08 -3.29
C GLY A 64 -2.45 13.55 -1.88
N ASP A 65 -3.52 13.58 -1.09
CA ASP A 65 -3.46 14.02 0.29
C ASP A 65 -2.78 12.95 1.16
N ILE A 66 -1.55 13.23 1.53
CA ILE A 66 -0.75 12.32 2.34
C ILE A 66 -1.41 12.02 3.69
N LYS A 67 -2.15 12.96 4.23
CA LYS A 67 -2.87 12.76 5.50
C LYS A 67 -3.91 11.65 5.37
N GLN A 68 -4.67 11.67 4.30
CA GLN A 68 -5.67 10.62 4.07
C GLN A 68 -5.02 9.26 3.91
N LEU A 69 -3.89 9.21 3.21
CA LEU A 69 -3.16 7.96 3.03
C LEU A 69 -2.59 7.48 4.36
N SER A 70 -2.05 8.39 5.16
CA SER A 70 -1.53 8.06 6.48
C SER A 70 -2.63 7.53 7.39
N GLN A 71 -3.81 8.13 7.36
CA GLN A 71 -4.95 7.66 8.13
C GLN A 71 -5.38 6.26 7.71
N ALA A 72 -5.43 6.00 6.43
CA ALA A 72 -5.74 4.68 5.92
C ALA A 72 -4.69 3.65 6.37
N HIS A 73 -3.43 4.02 6.33
CA HIS A 73 -2.34 3.19 6.79
C HIS A 73 -2.45 2.91 8.29
N GLU A 74 -2.73 3.94 9.08
CA GLU A 74 -2.90 3.80 10.52
C GLU A 74 -4.09 2.89 10.85
N LEU A 75 -5.18 3.01 10.12
CA LEU A 75 -6.35 2.15 10.33
C LEU A 75 -6.00 0.68 10.07
N VAL A 76 -5.25 0.44 9.00
CA VAL A 76 -4.81 -0.92 8.68
C VAL A 76 -3.92 -1.47 9.77
N GLU A 77 -2.93 -0.70 10.21
CA GLU A 77 -2.02 -1.12 11.27
C GLU A 77 -2.75 -1.29 12.59
N TYR A 78 -3.67 -0.40 12.91
CA TYR A 78 -4.47 -0.51 14.11
C TYR A 78 -5.26 -1.82 14.13
N THR A 79 -5.90 -2.15 13.02
CA THR A 79 -6.66 -3.39 12.93
C THR A 79 -5.77 -4.62 13.13
N MET A 80 -4.60 -4.62 12.52
CA MET A 80 -3.64 -5.70 12.69
C MET A 80 -3.13 -5.78 14.13
N THR A 81 -2.81 -4.65 14.72
CA THR A 81 -2.35 -4.57 16.10
C THR A 81 -3.43 -5.04 17.05
N GLU A 82 -4.66 -4.66 16.82
CA GLU A 82 -5.80 -5.09 17.61
C GLU A 82 -5.93 -6.61 17.60
N ARG A 83 -5.79 -7.23 16.44
CA ARG A 83 -5.83 -8.68 16.34
C ARG A 83 -4.70 -9.36 17.10
N LEU A 84 -3.54 -8.74 17.11
CA LEU A 84 -2.40 -9.26 17.87
C LEU A 84 -2.53 -8.99 19.35
N SER A 85 -2.92 -7.77 19.71
CA SER A 85 -2.95 -7.36 21.10
C SER A 85 -4.11 -7.97 21.87
N ALA A 86 -5.17 -8.35 21.20
CA ALA A 86 -6.24 -9.11 21.85
C ALA A 86 -5.72 -10.38 22.50
N ARG A 87 -4.53 -10.79 22.14
CA ARG A 87 -3.90 -11.99 22.66
C ARG A 87 -2.98 -11.72 23.82
N TYR A 88 -2.49 -10.52 24.02
CA TYR A 88 -1.44 -10.34 25.02
C TYR A 88 -1.49 -9.07 25.83
N PHE A 89 -2.26 -8.08 25.51
CA PHE A 89 -2.28 -6.97 26.43
C PHE A 89 -3.60 -6.28 26.66
N TYR A 90 -4.63 -6.92 26.32
CA TYR A 90 -5.91 -6.50 26.82
C TYR A 90 -6.48 -7.62 27.69
#